data_db98170deb5b2653465567abb28a1c58
#
_entry.id   db98170deb5b2653465567abb28a1c58
#
_cell.length_a   1.000
_cell.length_b   1.000
_cell.length_c   1.000
_cell.angle_alpha   90.00
_cell.angle_beta   90.00
_cell.angle_gamma   90.00
#
_symmetry.space_group_name_H-M   'P 1'
#
loop_
_entity.id
_entity.type
_entity.pdbx_description
1 polymer ?
#
loop_
_entity_poly.entity_id
_entity_poly.type
_entity_poly.pdbx_seq_one_letter_code
_entity_poly.pdbx_strand_id
1 'polypeptide(L)'
;SHNSISIRIQNIQETEFSCIYDFEYDLMNSELLEVGLKFETNIIAKDNICNIDLSVRYKYEEKILLTLGVLFGFEVTPINALMDENEEEAIPEDLLLNLLNIAVGTIRGILFLKMQNTPLHKNYLPIFSVSFINNVIMRQLLSYYCV
;
A
#
# COMPACT_ATOMS: atom_id res chain seq x y z
N SER A 1 33.63 -1.36 2.19
CA SER A 1 32.70 -0.25 2.10
C SER A 1 31.28 -0.75 2.22
N HIS A 2 30.59 -0.22 3.13
CA HIS A 2 29.18 -0.57 3.31
C HIS A 2 28.33 0.32 2.42
N ASN A 3 27.68 -0.31 1.44
CA ASN A 3 26.72 0.39 0.62
C ASN A 3 25.45 0.55 1.43
N SER A 4 25.39 1.58 2.27
CA SER A 4 24.18 1.88 2.99
C SER A 4 23.21 2.54 2.03
N ILE A 5 21.98 1.99 1.99
CA ILE A 5 20.89 2.57 1.21
C ILE A 5 20.18 3.58 2.10
N SER A 6 20.04 4.79 1.60
CA SER A 6 19.26 5.84 2.27
C SER A 6 17.90 5.92 1.63
N ILE A 7 16.85 5.88 2.44
CA ILE A 7 15.46 5.98 1.99
C ILE A 7 14.82 7.19 2.66
N ARG A 8 14.19 8.04 1.86
CA ARG A 8 13.46 9.20 2.36
C ARG A 8 12.10 9.29 1.67
N ILE A 9 11.05 9.54 2.45
CA ILE A 9 9.74 9.82 1.88
C ILE A 9 9.79 11.24 1.31
N GLN A 10 9.58 11.38 0.01
CA GLN A 10 9.60 12.66 -0.66
C GLN A 10 8.20 13.18 -0.93
N ASN A 11 7.24 12.27 -1.17
CA ASN A 11 5.88 12.66 -1.51
C ASN A 11 4.88 11.65 -0.98
N ILE A 12 3.78 12.15 -0.46
CA ILE A 12 2.62 11.35 -0.08
C ILE A 12 1.40 12.07 -0.65
N GLN A 13 0.69 11.41 -1.55
CA GLN A 13 -0.45 12.03 -2.22
C GLN A 13 -1.63 11.07 -2.24
N GLU A 14 -2.77 11.51 -1.68
CA GLU A 14 -4.00 10.76 -1.82
C GLU A 14 -4.46 10.84 -3.27
N THR A 15 -4.71 9.68 -3.87
CA THR A 15 -5.14 9.58 -5.27
C THR A 15 -6.62 9.25 -5.40
N GLU A 16 -7.19 8.58 -4.39
CA GLU A 16 -8.57 8.16 -4.42
C GLU A 16 -9.08 7.98 -2.99
N PHE A 17 -10.30 8.42 -2.74
CA PHE A 17 -11.01 8.05 -1.51
C PHE A 17 -12.50 7.99 -1.80
N SER A 18 -13.12 6.86 -1.45
CA SER A 18 -14.56 6.69 -1.54
C SER A 18 -15.05 5.82 -0.38
N CYS A 19 -16.22 6.16 0.12
CA CYS A 19 -16.89 5.39 1.16
C CYS A 19 -18.38 5.48 0.90
N ILE A 20 -19.08 4.35 0.89
CA ILE A 20 -20.53 4.36 0.72
C ILE A 20 -21.22 4.45 2.07
N TYR A 21 -22.30 5.23 2.13
CA TYR A 21 -23.06 5.45 3.37
C TYR A 21 -24.44 4.81 3.34
N ASP A 22 -24.96 4.48 2.17
CA ASP A 22 -26.28 3.87 1.99
C ASP A 22 -26.23 2.33 2.11
N PHE A 23 -25.50 1.85 3.09
CA PHE A 23 -25.34 0.42 3.39
C PHE A 23 -25.77 0.19 4.84
N GLU A 24 -26.40 -0.95 5.11
CA GLU A 24 -26.87 -1.27 6.46
C GLU A 24 -25.73 -1.80 7.32
N TYR A 25 -24.87 -0.91 7.77
CA TYR A 25 -23.68 -1.27 8.54
C TYR A 25 -24.00 -1.94 9.88
N ASP A 26 -25.17 -1.60 10.47
CA ASP A 26 -25.58 -2.19 11.74
C ASP A 26 -25.86 -3.68 11.63
N LEU A 27 -26.18 -4.15 10.42
CA LEU A 27 -26.47 -5.56 10.16
C LEU A 27 -25.26 -6.30 9.61
N MET A 28 -24.13 -5.61 9.44
CA MET A 28 -22.92 -6.20 8.86
C MET A 28 -22.27 -7.17 9.86
N ASN A 29 -21.96 -8.38 9.36
CA ASN A 29 -21.12 -9.32 10.10
C ASN A 29 -19.66 -8.99 9.80
N SER A 30 -18.96 -8.39 10.77
CA SER A 30 -17.59 -7.94 10.60
C SER A 30 -16.62 -9.05 10.21
N GLU A 31 -16.95 -10.32 10.53
CA GLU A 31 -16.12 -11.46 10.13
C GLU A 31 -16.10 -11.69 8.62
N LEU A 32 -17.11 -11.18 7.92
CA LEU A 32 -17.21 -11.31 6.45
C LEU A 32 -16.62 -10.10 5.73
N LEU A 33 -16.13 -9.10 6.46
CA LEU A 33 -15.50 -7.93 5.89
C LEU A 33 -14.09 -8.29 5.42
N GLU A 34 -13.84 -8.11 4.13
CA GLU A 34 -12.54 -8.38 3.53
C GLU A 34 -11.76 -7.08 3.35
N VAL A 35 -10.48 -7.12 3.68
CA VAL A 35 -9.55 -6.01 3.45
C VAL A 35 -8.52 -6.45 2.45
N GLY A 36 -8.39 -5.72 1.35
CA GLY A 36 -7.44 -6.04 0.30
C GLY A 36 -6.44 -4.93 0.06
N LEU A 37 -5.24 -5.33 -0.35
CA LEU A 37 -4.17 -4.43 -0.77
C LEU A 37 -3.84 -4.66 -2.24
N LYS A 38 -3.54 -3.58 -2.93
CA LYS A 38 -3.02 -3.60 -4.30
C LYS A 38 -1.93 -2.53 -4.41
N PHE A 39 -0.86 -2.83 -5.13
CA PHE A 39 0.18 -1.82 -5.35
C PHE A 39 0.76 -1.91 -6.75
N GLU A 40 1.29 -0.78 -7.20
CA GLU A 40 2.07 -0.68 -8.42
C GLU A 40 3.32 0.13 -8.11
N THR A 41 4.41 -0.19 -8.81
CA THR A 41 5.68 0.51 -8.63
C THR A 41 6.10 1.17 -9.94
N ASN A 42 6.79 2.31 -9.81
CA ASN A 42 7.38 3.01 -10.95
C ASN A 42 8.68 3.65 -10.49
N ILE A 43 9.75 3.40 -11.24
CA ILE A 43 11.08 3.94 -10.92
C ILE A 43 11.38 5.10 -11.87
N ILE A 44 11.75 6.24 -11.28
CA ILE A 44 12.25 7.40 -12.03
C ILE A 44 13.72 7.55 -11.67
N ALA A 45 14.58 6.87 -12.43
CA ALA A 45 16.00 6.75 -12.11
C ALA A 45 16.72 8.09 -12.08
N LYS A 46 16.38 9.01 -12.99
CA LYS A 46 17.03 10.34 -13.06
C LYS A 46 16.84 11.16 -11.78
N ASP A 47 15.77 10.91 -11.03
CA ASP A 47 15.44 11.65 -9.80
C ASP A 47 15.67 10.82 -8.54
N ASN A 48 16.21 9.60 -8.67
CA ASN A 48 16.40 8.66 -7.56
C ASN A 48 15.10 8.29 -6.86
N ILE A 49 14.00 8.27 -7.61
CA ILE A 49 12.65 8.07 -7.05
C ILE A 49 12.13 6.67 -7.37
N CYS A 50 11.57 6.03 -6.34
CA CYS A 50 10.71 4.87 -6.50
C CYS A 50 9.31 5.26 -6.04
N ASN A 51 8.35 5.26 -6.95
CA ASN A 51 6.96 5.52 -6.64
C ASN A 51 6.25 4.22 -6.33
N ILE A 52 5.47 4.22 -5.26
CA ILE A 52 4.58 3.10 -4.93
C ILE A 52 3.16 3.65 -4.82
N ASP A 53 2.29 3.17 -5.69
CA ASP A 53 0.87 3.50 -5.66
C ASP A 53 0.17 2.37 -4.91
N LEU A 54 -0.25 2.65 -3.68
CA LEU A 54 -0.84 1.65 -2.79
C LEU A 54 -2.32 1.94 -2.60
N SER A 55 -3.15 0.91 -2.80
CA SER A 55 -4.59 1.01 -2.59
C SER A 55 -5.06 0.01 -1.56
N VAL A 56 -5.97 0.46 -0.69
CA VAL A 56 -6.65 -0.36 0.30
C VAL A 56 -8.13 -0.38 -0.04
N ARG A 57 -8.75 -1.55 0.06
CA ARG A 57 -10.17 -1.70 -0.22
C ARG A 57 -10.83 -2.55 0.85
N TYR A 58 -11.96 -2.03 1.39
CA TYR A 58 -12.86 -2.82 2.22
C TYR A 58 -14.02 -3.32 1.36
N LYS A 59 -14.23 -4.62 1.39
CA LYS A 59 -15.27 -5.27 0.60
C LYS A 59 -16.11 -6.17 1.51
N TYR A 60 -17.42 -6.07 1.37
CA TYR A 60 -18.36 -6.92 2.08
C TYR A 60 -19.16 -7.70 1.05
N GLU A 61 -18.97 -9.02 1.03
CA GLU A 61 -19.50 -9.88 -0.01
C GLU A 61 -19.06 -9.35 -1.37
N GLU A 62 -19.99 -8.95 -2.24
CA GLU A 62 -19.62 -8.42 -3.56
C GLU A 62 -19.59 -6.90 -3.62
N LYS A 63 -19.78 -6.23 -2.47
CA LYS A 63 -19.90 -4.78 -2.45
C LYS A 63 -18.64 -4.12 -1.88
N ILE A 64 -18.09 -3.18 -2.63
CA ILE A 64 -16.94 -2.38 -2.18
C ILE A 64 -17.49 -1.23 -1.31
N LEU A 65 -17.08 -1.21 -0.04
CA LEU A 65 -17.56 -0.24 0.93
C LEU A 65 -16.67 0.98 1.03
N LEU A 66 -15.35 0.79 0.90
CA LEU A 66 -14.38 1.86 1.01
C LEU A 66 -13.16 1.55 0.16
N THR A 67 -12.63 2.59 -0.48
CA THR A 67 -11.36 2.52 -1.21
C THR A 67 -10.52 3.74 -0.84
N LEU A 68 -9.25 3.52 -0.55
CA LEU A 68 -8.27 4.59 -0.33
C LEU A 68 -7.03 4.27 -1.16
N GLY A 69 -6.65 5.19 -2.04
CA GLY A 69 -5.42 5.12 -2.80
C GLY A 69 -4.46 6.22 -2.38
N VAL A 70 -3.19 5.88 -2.22
CA VAL A 70 -2.14 6.83 -1.85
C VAL A 70 -0.89 6.53 -2.66
N LEU A 71 -0.35 7.56 -3.28
CA LEU A 71 0.91 7.50 -4.00
C LEU A 71 2.04 7.95 -3.07
N PHE A 72 3.04 7.07 -2.93
CA PHE A 72 4.23 7.35 -2.14
C PHE A 72 5.42 7.53 -3.08
N GLY A 73 6.12 8.66 -2.96
CA GLY A 73 7.38 8.87 -3.64
C GLY A 73 8.52 8.67 -2.65
N PHE A 74 9.33 7.63 -2.86
CA PHE A 74 10.51 7.34 -2.04
C PHE A 74 11.76 7.73 -2.81
N GLU A 75 12.59 8.56 -2.20
CA GLU A 75 13.93 8.82 -2.72
C GLU A 75 14.86 7.74 -2.18
N VAL A 76 15.49 7.00 -3.07
CA VAL A 76 16.40 5.89 -2.72
C VAL A 76 17.79 6.22 -3.24
N THR A 77 18.76 6.28 -2.34
CA THR A 77 20.14 6.64 -2.70
C THR A 77 21.09 5.56 -2.18
N PRO A 78 21.99 5.03 -3.00
CA PRO A 78 22.18 5.31 -4.43
C PRO A 78 21.13 4.62 -5.31
N ILE A 79 20.83 5.22 -6.44
CA ILE A 79 19.77 4.71 -7.35
C ILE A 79 20.15 3.34 -7.95
N ASN A 80 21.45 3.03 -8.05
CA ASN A 80 21.86 1.72 -8.55
C ASN A 80 21.35 0.56 -7.66
N ALA A 81 20.89 0.85 -6.45
CA ALA A 81 20.20 -0.14 -5.63
C ALA A 81 18.87 -0.59 -6.23
N LEU A 82 18.34 0.17 -7.20
CA LEU A 82 17.10 -0.13 -7.94
C LEU A 82 17.39 -0.73 -9.32
N MET A 83 18.64 -1.12 -9.56
CA MET A 83 19.05 -1.67 -10.86
C MET A 83 19.51 -3.11 -10.67
N ASP A 84 19.18 -3.98 -11.62
CA ASP A 84 19.70 -5.35 -11.62
C ASP A 84 21.06 -5.40 -12.32
N GLU A 85 21.62 -6.61 -12.47
CA GLU A 85 22.94 -6.82 -13.09
C GLU A 85 22.96 -6.41 -14.56
N ASN A 86 21.80 -6.35 -15.22
CA ASN A 86 21.66 -5.96 -16.62
C ASN A 86 21.31 -4.48 -16.77
N GLU A 87 21.44 -3.70 -15.70
CA GLU A 87 21.09 -2.28 -15.68
C GLU A 87 19.61 -2.02 -15.96
N GLU A 88 18.76 -3.03 -15.77
CA GLU A 88 17.32 -2.86 -15.86
C GLU A 88 16.78 -2.35 -14.52
N GLU A 89 15.80 -1.46 -14.61
CA GLU A 89 15.15 -0.93 -13.41
C GLU A 89 14.33 -2.02 -12.74
N ALA A 90 14.81 -2.48 -11.59
CA ALA A 90 14.14 -3.51 -10.80
C ALA A 90 14.38 -3.23 -9.32
N ILE A 91 13.34 -3.43 -8.52
CA ILE A 91 13.45 -3.21 -7.08
C ILE A 91 13.81 -4.54 -6.42
N PRO A 92 14.98 -4.61 -5.72
CA PRO A 92 15.30 -5.81 -4.96
C PRO A 92 14.18 -6.14 -3.97
N GLU A 93 13.90 -7.41 -3.80
CA GLU A 93 12.77 -7.87 -2.98
C GLU A 93 12.83 -7.33 -1.55
N ASP A 94 14.02 -7.37 -0.93
CA ASP A 94 14.18 -6.87 0.44
C ASP A 94 13.88 -5.38 0.55
N LEU A 95 14.31 -4.60 -0.44
CA LEU A 95 14.04 -3.16 -0.46
C LEU A 95 12.56 -2.90 -0.66
N LEU A 96 11.93 -3.62 -1.59
CA LEU A 96 10.50 -3.48 -1.86
C LEU A 96 9.68 -3.80 -0.61
N LEU A 97 10.07 -4.86 0.12
CA LEU A 97 9.42 -5.21 1.38
C LEU A 97 9.50 -4.07 2.39
N ASN A 98 10.66 -3.44 2.52
CA ASN A 98 10.85 -2.29 3.41
C ASN A 98 9.97 -1.11 2.99
N LEU A 99 9.96 -0.78 1.71
CA LEU A 99 9.16 0.34 1.21
C LEU A 99 7.66 0.08 1.42
N LEU A 100 7.20 -1.13 1.15
CA LEU A 100 5.81 -1.49 1.36
C LEU A 100 5.42 -1.45 2.84
N ASN A 101 6.29 -1.89 3.74
CA ASN A 101 6.02 -1.82 5.17
C ASN A 101 5.85 -0.36 5.62
N ILE A 102 6.69 0.54 5.12
CA ILE A 102 6.57 1.97 5.41
C ILE A 102 5.25 2.51 4.85
N ALA A 103 4.94 2.18 3.60
CA ALA A 103 3.73 2.65 2.95
C ALA A 103 2.46 2.13 3.66
N VAL A 104 2.44 0.85 4.04
CA VAL A 104 1.30 0.25 4.74
C VAL A 104 1.10 0.89 6.12
N GLY A 105 2.19 1.12 6.86
CA GLY A 105 2.10 1.80 8.15
C GLY A 105 1.58 3.22 8.03
N THR A 106 2.01 3.93 6.99
CA THR A 106 1.58 5.31 6.74
C THR A 106 0.10 5.35 6.32
N ILE A 107 -0.30 4.47 5.39
CA ILE A 107 -1.69 4.44 4.92
C ILE A 107 -2.65 4.01 6.05
N ARG A 108 -2.17 3.18 7.00
CA ARG A 108 -2.95 2.82 8.18
C ARG A 108 -3.33 4.07 8.99
N GLY A 109 -2.39 4.99 9.19
CA GLY A 109 -2.65 6.24 9.89
C GLY A 109 -3.58 7.16 9.12
N ILE A 110 -3.38 7.28 7.81
CA ILE A 110 -4.24 8.09 6.95
C ILE A 110 -5.67 7.54 6.98
N LEU A 111 -5.80 6.23 6.84
CA LEU A 111 -7.09 5.56 6.83
C LEU A 111 -7.81 5.73 8.17
N PHE A 112 -7.09 5.63 9.28
CA PHE A 112 -7.64 5.83 10.61
C PHE A 112 -8.34 7.19 10.69
N LEU A 113 -7.68 8.25 10.24
CA LEU A 113 -8.25 9.61 10.25
C LEU A 113 -9.43 9.73 9.29
N LYS A 114 -9.31 9.15 8.10
CA LYS A 114 -10.37 9.20 7.09
C LYS A 114 -11.64 8.50 7.55
N MET A 115 -11.49 7.40 8.29
CA MET A 115 -12.63 6.59 8.72
C MET A 115 -13.37 7.14 9.94
N GLN A 116 -12.82 8.14 10.63
CA GLN A 116 -13.41 8.65 11.87
C GLN A 116 -14.88 9.09 11.70
N ASN A 117 -15.22 9.64 10.55
CA ASN A 117 -16.56 10.14 10.25
C ASN A 117 -17.36 9.19 9.35
N THR A 118 -16.95 7.92 9.26
CA THR A 118 -17.63 6.92 8.45
C THR A 118 -18.18 5.80 9.32
N PRO A 119 -19.14 5.02 8.80
CA PRO A 119 -19.65 3.86 9.54
C PRO A 119 -18.61 2.77 9.79
N LEU A 120 -17.47 2.83 9.11
CA LEU A 120 -16.37 1.85 9.27
C LEU A 120 -15.33 2.27 10.31
N HIS A 121 -15.60 3.28 11.12
CA HIS A 121 -14.62 3.90 12.01
C HIS A 121 -13.99 2.93 13.03
N LYS A 122 -14.61 1.80 13.30
CA LYS A 122 -14.06 0.78 14.22
C LYS A 122 -13.35 -0.37 13.49
N ASN A 123 -13.30 -0.33 12.17
CA ASN A 123 -12.72 -1.40 11.37
C ASN A 123 -11.31 -1.01 10.92
N TYR A 124 -10.39 -0.93 11.88
CA TYR A 124 -9.01 -0.51 11.61
C TYR A 124 -8.31 -1.44 10.63
N LEU A 125 -7.38 -0.87 9.87
CA LEU A 125 -6.55 -1.68 8.99
C LEU A 125 -5.73 -2.66 9.85
N PRO A 126 -5.81 -3.97 9.59
CA PRO A 126 -5.09 -4.94 10.41
C PRO A 126 -3.57 -4.80 10.25
N ILE A 127 -2.85 -5.36 11.21
CA ILE A 127 -1.40 -5.50 11.09
C ILE A 127 -1.15 -6.73 10.24
N PHE A 128 -0.47 -6.53 9.11
CA PHE A 128 -0.20 -7.62 8.19
C PHE A 128 1.09 -8.32 8.57
N SER A 129 1.09 -9.65 8.47
CA SER A 129 2.29 -10.44 8.69
C SER A 129 3.28 -10.23 7.53
N VAL A 130 4.56 -10.52 7.79
CA VAL A 130 5.59 -10.51 6.74
C VAL A 130 5.19 -11.47 5.62
N SER A 131 4.64 -12.63 5.98
CA SER A 131 4.18 -13.61 5.01
C SER A 131 3.10 -13.05 4.09
N PHE A 132 2.14 -12.31 4.65
CA PHE A 132 1.09 -11.67 3.85
C PHE A 132 1.68 -10.65 2.88
N ILE A 133 2.58 -9.78 3.35
CA ILE A 133 3.19 -8.75 2.50
C ILE A 133 4.02 -9.42 1.40
N ASN A 134 4.76 -10.49 1.71
CA ASN A 134 5.50 -11.24 0.69
C ASN A 134 4.56 -11.81 -0.37
N ASN A 135 3.40 -12.31 0.02
CA ASN A 135 2.41 -12.82 -0.93
C ASN A 135 1.87 -11.71 -1.84
N VAL A 136 1.68 -10.50 -1.30
CA VAL A 136 1.28 -9.33 -2.08
C VAL A 136 2.35 -9.02 -3.14
N ILE A 137 3.62 -9.05 -2.74
CA ILE A 137 4.76 -8.82 -3.64
C ILE A 137 4.82 -9.90 -4.73
N MET A 138 4.72 -11.17 -4.34
CA MET A 138 4.83 -12.28 -5.27
C MET A 138 3.72 -12.28 -6.32
N ARG A 139 2.55 -11.78 -6.00
CA ARG A 139 1.42 -11.77 -6.92
C ARG A 139 1.38 -10.56 -7.82
N GLN A 140 1.97 -9.43 -7.44
CA GLN A 140 2.09 -8.18 -8.23
C GLN A 140 1.04 -8.03 -9.35
N LEU A 141 -0.18 -8.49 -9.08
CA LEU A 141 -1.27 -8.44 -10.04
C LEU A 141 -2.02 -7.13 -9.87
N LEU A 142 -2.61 -6.63 -10.96
CA LEU A 142 -3.46 -5.45 -10.93
C LEU A 142 -4.79 -5.75 -10.22
N SER A 143 -4.75 -6.59 -9.19
CA SER A 143 -5.91 -7.00 -8.42
C SER A 143 -5.56 -6.99 -6.94
N TYR A 144 -6.59 -6.80 -6.12
CA TYR A 144 -6.42 -6.77 -4.67
C TYR A 144 -6.13 -8.16 -4.13
N TYR A 145 -5.14 -8.24 -3.24
CA TYR A 145 -4.86 -9.43 -2.46
C TYR A 145 -5.50 -9.24 -1.08
N CYS A 146 -6.43 -10.12 -0.72
CA CYS A 146 -7.24 -9.98 0.49
C CYS A 146 -6.70 -10.79 1.65
N VAL A 147 -6.90 -10.24 2.83
CA VAL A 147 -6.61 -10.93 4.10
C VAL A 147 -7.69 -11.97 4.36
#